data_330c084f8c355d28ea50899ea32ebe1d
#
_entry.id   330c084f8c355d28ea50899ea32ebe1d
#
_cell.length_a   1.000
_cell.length_b   1.000
_cell.length_c   1.000
_cell.angle_alpha   90.00
_cell.angle_beta   90.00
_cell.angle_gamma   90.00
#
_symmetry.space_group_name_H-M   'P 1'
#
loop_
_entity.id
_entity.type
_entity.pdbx_description
1 polymer ?
#
loop_
_entity_poly.entity_id
_entity_poly.type
_entity_poly.pdbx_seq_one_letter_code
_entity_poly.pdbx_strand_id
1 'polypeptide(L)'
;LSLLFILSPTLSYSHSQLTEILPRENVVYSKTPPEIKLKFRSQVKLVKIDLNNINDENQKLKLNLDSLTQRSKEFVIPMPKISSGKYNILWRALSPDGHIIKGKSEFEVK
;
A
#
# COMPACT_ATOMS: atom_id res chain seq x y z
N LEU A 1 -6.99 44.66 -10.82
CA LEU A 1 -6.88 44.09 -10.89
C LEU A 1 -6.61 43.02 -10.25
N SER A 2 -6.66 42.38 -10.12
CA SER A 2 -6.53 41.47 -9.56
C SER A 2 -6.10 40.36 -9.73
N LEU A 3 -5.76 39.81 -9.40
CA LEU A 3 -5.41 38.82 -9.58
C LEU A 3 -5.49 37.74 -8.94
N LEU A 4 -5.57 37.15 -8.95
CA LEU A 4 -5.74 36.20 -8.41
C LEU A 4 -5.14 35.13 -8.52
N PHE A 5 -4.85 34.59 -8.10
CA PHE A 5 -4.33 33.58 -8.19
C PHE A 5 -4.62 32.49 -7.64
N ILE A 6 -4.60 31.66 -7.69
CA ILE A 6 -4.94 30.73 -7.42
C ILE A 6 -4.09 29.78 -7.14
N LEU A 7 -4.10 29.29 -6.41
CA LEU A 7 -3.35 28.47 -6.10
C LEU A 7 -3.65 27.21 -6.28
N SER A 8 -3.20 26.59 -6.82
CA SER A 8 -3.45 25.41 -7.07
C SER A 8 -3.08 24.53 -6.12
N PRO A 9 -3.68 23.67 -5.93
CA PRO A 9 -3.46 22.82 -4.97
C PRO A 9 -2.57 21.85 -5.22
N THR A 10 -2.09 21.56 -4.66
CA THR A 10 -1.26 20.79 -4.81
C THR A 10 -1.53 19.57 -4.62
N LEU A 11 -1.64 18.89 -4.98
CA LEU A 11 -1.86 17.78 -4.97
C LEU A 11 -1.24 16.85 -4.31
N SER A 12 -1.45 16.08 -4.08
CA SER A 12 -0.95 15.18 -3.41
C SER A 12 0.11 14.53 -3.99
N TYR A 13 1.12 14.61 -3.48
CA TYR A 13 2.16 14.04 -4.03
C TYR A 13 2.40 12.72 -3.58
N SER A 14 1.85 12.19 -2.54
CA SER A 14 2.07 10.84 -2.09
C SER A 14 1.68 9.91 -3.16
N HIS A 15 0.76 10.33 -4.03
CA HIS A 15 0.45 9.46 -5.05
C HIS A 15 1.53 9.27 -5.97
N SER A 16 2.43 10.16 -6.11
CA SER A 16 3.42 10.02 -7.14
C SER A 16 4.52 9.07 -6.74
N GLN A 17 4.64 8.68 -5.49
CA GLN A 17 5.67 7.71 -5.12
C GLN A 17 5.21 6.28 -5.39
N LEU A 18 3.98 5.95 -5.05
CA LEU A 18 3.48 4.60 -5.28
C LEU A 18 2.99 4.49 -6.71
N THR A 19 3.57 3.62 -7.50
CA THR A 19 3.17 3.46 -8.90
C THR A 19 2.28 2.24 -9.09
N GLU A 20 2.34 1.26 -8.20
CA GLU A 20 1.51 0.07 -8.35
C GLU A 20 1.35 -0.60 -7.00
N ILE A 21 0.16 -1.10 -6.74
CA ILE A 21 -0.08 -1.91 -5.56
C ILE A 21 -0.95 -3.09 -5.98
N LEU A 22 -0.61 -4.28 -5.47
CA LEU A 22 -1.41 -5.48 -5.64
C LEU A 22 -1.60 -6.09 -4.27
N PRO A 23 -2.76 -6.54 -3.91
CA PRO A 23 -4.03 -6.49 -4.64
C PRO A 23 -4.50 -5.07 -4.87
N ARG A 24 -5.20 -4.86 -5.98
CA ARG A 24 -5.61 -3.53 -6.36
C ARG A 24 -6.79 -3.03 -5.55
N GLU A 25 -6.82 -1.73 -5.39
CA GLU A 25 -7.89 -1.05 -4.66
C GLU A 25 -9.25 -1.36 -5.26
N ASN A 26 -10.19 -1.74 -4.43
CA ASN A 26 -11.59 -1.96 -4.81
C ASN A 26 -11.81 -3.06 -5.84
N VAL A 27 -10.91 -4.02 -5.91
CA VAL A 27 -11.07 -5.16 -6.81
C VAL A 27 -11.58 -6.36 -6.02
N VAL A 28 -12.47 -7.12 -6.62
CA VAL A 28 -12.98 -8.36 -6.06
C VAL A 28 -12.30 -9.49 -6.79
N TYR A 29 -11.58 -10.34 -6.05
CA TYR A 29 -10.83 -11.44 -6.63
C TYR A 29 -11.57 -12.75 -6.45
N SER A 30 -11.64 -13.53 -7.51
CA SER A 30 -12.24 -14.86 -7.40
C SER A 30 -11.23 -15.86 -6.84
N LYS A 31 -9.94 -15.55 -6.93
CA LYS A 31 -8.89 -16.35 -6.34
C LYS A 31 -8.00 -15.42 -5.57
N THR A 32 -7.51 -15.88 -4.44
CA THR A 32 -6.60 -15.08 -3.62
C THR A 32 -5.34 -14.76 -4.42
N PRO A 33 -4.96 -13.49 -4.50
CA PRO A 33 -3.68 -13.16 -5.13
C PRO A 33 -2.53 -13.80 -4.38
N PRO A 34 -1.50 -14.25 -5.08
CA PRO A 34 -0.42 -15.00 -4.42
C PRO A 34 0.52 -14.13 -3.60
N GLU A 35 0.51 -12.84 -3.83
CA GLU A 35 1.44 -11.97 -3.14
C GLU A 35 0.92 -10.55 -3.05
N ILE A 36 1.47 -9.80 -2.11
CA ILE A 36 1.26 -8.37 -1.99
C ILE A 36 2.45 -7.73 -2.67
N LYS A 37 2.22 -6.76 -3.52
CA LYS A 37 3.31 -6.10 -4.21
C LYS A 37 3.11 -4.60 -4.14
N LEU A 38 4.18 -3.89 -3.80
CA LEU A 38 4.20 -2.44 -3.81
C LEU A 38 5.34 -2.00 -4.71
N LYS A 39 5.05 -1.12 -5.65
CA LYS A 39 6.08 -0.54 -6.50
C LYS A 39 6.10 0.96 -6.31
N PHE A 40 7.30 1.50 -6.21
CA PHE A 40 7.49 2.92 -5.97
C PHE A 40 8.35 3.54 -7.06
N ARG A 41 8.23 4.84 -7.21
CA ARG A 41 9.01 5.56 -8.19
C ARG A 41 10.47 5.64 -7.81
N SER A 42 10.76 5.72 -6.52
CA SER A 42 12.13 5.82 -6.02
C SER A 42 12.39 4.68 -5.04
N GLN A 43 13.65 4.52 -4.65
CA GLN A 43 13.98 3.52 -3.66
C GLN A 43 13.56 4.03 -2.28
N VAL A 44 12.61 3.37 -1.67
CA VAL A 44 12.11 3.73 -0.36
C VAL A 44 12.42 2.62 0.62
N LYS A 45 12.29 2.92 1.90
CA LYS A 45 12.41 1.90 2.93
C LYS A 45 11.02 1.61 3.43
N LEU A 46 10.60 0.36 3.34
CA LEU A 46 9.28 -0.01 3.83
C LEU A 46 9.35 -0.08 5.36
N VAL A 47 8.59 0.78 6.02
CA VAL A 47 8.64 0.90 7.46
C VAL A 47 7.60 0.01 8.12
N LYS A 48 6.44 -0.09 7.49
CA LYS A 48 5.35 -0.86 8.08
C LYS A 48 4.42 -1.31 6.99
N ILE A 49 3.90 -2.52 7.12
CA ILE A 49 2.83 -2.99 6.26
C ILE A 49 1.98 -3.96 7.05
N ASP A 50 0.67 -3.75 7.01
CA ASP A 50 -0.30 -4.59 7.72
C ASP A 50 -1.36 -5.06 6.75
N LEU A 51 -1.77 -6.29 6.90
CA LEU A 51 -2.92 -6.86 6.20
C LEU A 51 -3.98 -7.15 7.24
N ASN A 52 -5.16 -6.56 7.07
CA ASN A 52 -6.22 -6.70 8.05
C ASN A 52 -7.47 -7.27 7.42
N ASN A 53 -8.16 -8.12 8.17
CA ASN A 53 -9.45 -8.64 7.77
C ASN A 53 -10.51 -7.68 8.30
N ILE A 54 -11.14 -6.92 7.41
CA ILE A 54 -12.07 -5.90 7.82
C ILE A 54 -13.32 -6.48 8.46
N ASN A 55 -13.78 -7.61 7.95
CA ASN A 55 -15.01 -8.20 8.43
C ASN A 55 -14.88 -8.79 9.82
N ASP A 56 -13.67 -9.04 10.28
CA ASP A 56 -13.46 -9.68 11.56
C ASP A 56 -12.78 -8.71 12.50
N GLU A 57 -13.42 -7.57 12.70
CA GLU A 57 -12.93 -6.55 13.62
C GLU A 57 -11.50 -6.11 13.34
N ASN A 58 -11.16 -6.02 12.08
CA ASN A 58 -9.83 -5.58 11.67
C ASN A 58 -8.74 -6.48 12.23
N GLN A 59 -8.98 -7.77 12.21
CA GLN A 59 -7.98 -8.71 12.66
C GLN A 59 -6.74 -8.59 11.78
N LYS A 60 -5.59 -8.39 12.43
CA LYS A 60 -4.33 -8.27 11.69
C LYS A 60 -3.79 -9.65 11.37
N LEU A 61 -3.40 -9.83 10.13
CA LEU A 61 -2.83 -11.10 9.70
C LEU A 61 -1.32 -11.01 9.67
N LYS A 62 -0.67 -12.10 10.01
CA LYS A 62 0.77 -12.11 10.09
C LYS A 62 1.38 -12.20 8.70
N LEU A 63 2.36 -11.37 8.42
CA LEU A 63 3.06 -11.36 7.15
C LEU A 63 4.52 -11.72 7.36
N ASN A 64 5.10 -12.36 6.36
CA ASN A 64 6.51 -12.67 6.39
C ASN A 64 7.27 -11.51 5.79
N LEU A 65 7.93 -10.72 6.63
CA LEU A 65 8.63 -9.53 6.22
C LEU A 65 10.15 -9.66 6.26
N ASP A 66 10.62 -10.89 6.36
CA ASP A 66 12.05 -11.13 6.58
C ASP A 66 12.94 -10.60 5.49
N SER A 67 12.46 -10.53 4.26
CA SER A 67 13.31 -10.09 3.15
C SER A 67 13.24 -8.60 2.91
N LEU A 68 12.50 -7.84 3.73
CA LEU A 68 12.24 -6.44 3.45
C LEU A 68 13.07 -5.52 4.30
N THR A 69 14.37 -5.71 4.32
CA THR A 69 15.22 -4.92 5.20
C THR A 69 15.94 -3.80 4.50
N GLN A 70 15.89 -3.74 3.18
CA GLN A 70 16.65 -2.76 2.44
C GLN A 70 15.76 -1.86 1.62
N ARG A 71 16.29 -0.70 1.27
CA ARG A 71 15.56 0.20 0.40
C ARG A 71 15.38 -0.45 -0.97
N SER A 72 14.24 -0.23 -1.58
CA SER A 72 13.95 -0.81 -2.88
C SER A 72 12.83 -0.04 -3.55
N LYS A 73 12.70 -0.21 -4.85
CA LYS A 73 11.57 0.31 -5.60
C LYS A 73 10.42 -0.67 -5.61
N GLU A 74 10.67 -1.92 -5.28
CA GLU A 74 9.63 -2.93 -5.33
C GLU A 74 9.72 -3.83 -4.12
N PHE A 75 8.57 -4.11 -3.51
CA PHE A 75 8.49 -5.02 -2.38
C PHE A 75 7.46 -6.08 -2.69
N VAL A 76 7.82 -7.33 -2.48
CA VAL A 76 6.93 -8.45 -2.73
C VAL A 76 6.83 -9.27 -1.45
N ILE A 77 5.62 -9.46 -0.97
CA ILE A 77 5.37 -10.16 0.27
C ILE A 77 4.44 -11.30 -0.02
N PRO A 78 4.77 -12.53 0.37
CA PRO A 78 3.87 -13.64 0.13
C PRO A 78 2.53 -13.40 0.80
N MET A 79 1.44 -13.67 0.09
CA MET A 79 0.12 -13.54 0.68
C MET A 79 -0.10 -14.71 1.62
N PRO A 80 -0.47 -14.44 2.87
CA PRO A 80 -0.78 -15.54 3.76
C PRO A 80 -2.07 -16.21 3.32
N LYS A 81 -2.35 -17.36 3.92
CA LYS A 81 -3.57 -18.04 3.58
C LYS A 81 -4.73 -17.25 4.17
N ILE A 82 -5.64 -16.82 3.32
CA ILE A 82 -6.77 -16.03 3.77
C ILE A 82 -8.05 -16.61 3.21
N SER A 83 -9.15 -16.34 3.89
CA SER A 83 -10.45 -16.83 3.48
C SER A 83 -11.18 -15.75 2.70
N SER A 84 -12.37 -16.06 2.22
CA SER A 84 -13.21 -15.09 1.56
C SER A 84 -13.53 -13.96 2.53
N GLY A 85 -13.58 -12.76 2.04
CA GLY A 85 -13.89 -11.61 2.86
C GLY A 85 -13.26 -10.34 2.34
N LYS A 86 -13.39 -9.28 3.11
CA LYS A 86 -12.85 -7.98 2.76
C LYS A 86 -11.60 -7.70 3.58
N TYR A 87 -10.61 -7.15 2.92
CA TYR A 87 -9.32 -6.92 3.54
C TYR A 87 -8.80 -5.55 3.19
N ASN A 88 -7.91 -5.02 4.00
CA ASN A 88 -7.16 -3.84 3.62
C ASN A 88 -5.69 -4.02 3.90
N ILE A 89 -4.88 -3.29 3.17
CA ILE A 89 -3.45 -3.23 3.35
C ILE A 89 -3.14 -1.80 3.75
N LEU A 90 -2.45 -1.63 4.87
CA LEU A 90 -1.99 -0.33 5.33
C LEU A 90 -0.48 -0.36 5.30
N TRP A 91 0.13 0.64 4.70
CA TRP A 91 1.59 0.64 4.60
C TRP A 91 2.16 2.02 4.87
N ARG A 92 3.42 2.04 5.29
CA ARG A 92 4.19 3.26 5.48
C ARG A 92 5.59 3.03 4.96
N ALA A 93 6.15 4.03 4.33
CA ALA A 93 7.50 3.93 3.78
C ALA A 93 8.22 5.25 3.98
N LEU A 94 9.55 5.17 4.03
CA LEU A 94 10.39 6.33 4.19
C LEU A 94 10.95 6.65 2.82
N SER A 95 10.64 7.82 2.31
CA SER A 95 11.10 8.23 0.99
C SER A 95 12.57 8.61 1.02
N PRO A 96 13.21 8.76 -0.14
CA PRO A 96 14.65 9.11 -0.16
C PRO A 96 14.96 10.42 0.54
N ASP A 97 14.03 11.37 0.56
CA ASP A 97 14.27 12.65 1.19
C ASP A 97 13.88 12.67 2.67
N GLY A 98 13.55 11.52 3.23
CA GLY A 98 13.30 11.45 4.66
C GLY A 98 11.87 11.64 5.11
N HIS A 99 10.93 11.78 4.18
CA HIS A 99 9.53 11.92 4.55
C HIS A 99 8.85 10.57 4.63
N ILE A 100 7.88 10.46 5.53
CA ILE A 100 7.07 9.25 5.61
C ILE A 100 5.91 9.39 4.67
N ILE A 101 5.74 8.39 3.81
CA ILE A 101 4.60 8.29 2.93
C ILE A 101 3.80 7.08 3.35
N LYS A 102 2.48 7.14 3.16
CA LYS A 102 1.62 6.05 3.61
C LYS A 102 0.45 5.89 2.67
N GLY A 103 -0.16 4.74 2.73
CA GLY A 103 -1.32 4.48 1.90
C GLY A 103 -2.14 3.32 2.40
N LYS A 104 -3.24 3.10 1.73
CA LYS A 104 -4.17 2.05 2.07
C LYS A 104 -4.78 1.50 0.78
N SER A 105 -5.04 0.21 0.75
CA SER A 105 -5.73 -0.43 -0.36
C SER A 105 -6.72 -1.43 0.20
N GLU A 106 -7.95 -1.41 -0.29
CA GLU A 106 -8.97 -2.37 0.13
C GLU A 106 -9.32 -3.28 -1.02
N PHE A 107 -9.48 -4.55 -0.74
CA PHE A 107 -9.85 -5.52 -1.76
C PHE A 107 -10.73 -6.60 -1.11
N GLU A 108 -11.33 -7.41 -1.96
CA GLU A 108 -12.21 -8.47 -1.50
C GLU A 108 -11.83 -9.77 -2.18
N VAL A 109 -11.95 -10.88 -1.46
CA VAL A 109 -11.78 -12.22 -2.02
C VAL A 109 -13.11 -12.93 -1.87
N LYS A 110 -13.62 -13.45 -2.96
CA LYS A 110 -14.89 -14.17 -2.95
C LYS A 110 -14.72 -15.63 -2.63
#